data_356b201cf622a2307e612039b9124937
#
_entry.id   356b201cf622a2307e612039b9124937
#
_cell.length_a   1.000
_cell.length_b   1.000
_cell.length_c   1.000
_cell.angle_alpha   90.00
_cell.angle_beta   90.00
_cell.angle_gamma   90.00
#
_symmetry.space_group_name_H-M   'P 1'
#
loop_
_entity.id
_entity.type
_entity.pdbx_description
1 polymer ?
#
loop_
_entity_poly.entity_id
_entity_poly.type
_entity_poly.pdbx_seq_one_letter_code
_entity_poly.pdbx_strand_id
1 'polypeptide(L)'
;ENPGETIIYDPRLVWNTLYMVESLGIPFQSKAGHAFIKEKMREENAIYAGEMSGHYYFRDFSYCDSGMIPWLILVDIMSEESATLSELIRDCKSMFPCSGEINLEVNDIFGSLEKVKNRFSSSARSISSLDGISLEFEDWRFNMRGSNTESLLRLNVEAKESRDKMKEKTKLLV
;
A
#
# COMPACT_ATOMS: atom_id res chain seq x y z
N GLU A 1 2.11 -3.84 -20.47
CA GLU A 1 2.93 -4.32 -21.59
C GLU A 1 3.90 -5.45 -21.19
N ASN A 2 3.90 -5.83 -19.90
CA ASN A 2 4.68 -6.97 -19.39
C ASN A 2 3.77 -7.94 -18.63
N PRO A 3 2.82 -8.59 -19.30
CA PRO A 3 1.87 -9.49 -18.63
C PRO A 3 2.58 -10.71 -18.03
N GLY A 4 2.15 -11.13 -16.85
CA GLY A 4 2.71 -12.27 -16.13
C GLY A 4 3.96 -11.98 -15.31
N GLU A 5 4.48 -10.75 -15.33
CA GLU A 5 5.63 -10.35 -14.53
C GLU A 5 5.27 -10.12 -13.06
N THR A 6 6.24 -10.33 -12.20
CA THR A 6 6.08 -10.11 -10.75
C THR A 6 6.19 -8.62 -10.41
N ILE A 7 5.30 -8.18 -9.51
CA ILE A 7 5.28 -6.83 -8.96
C ILE A 7 5.31 -6.88 -7.44
N ILE A 8 6.21 -6.10 -6.83
CA ILE A 8 6.31 -5.99 -5.36
C ILE A 8 5.56 -4.74 -4.90
N TYR A 9 4.84 -4.87 -3.79
CA TYR A 9 4.12 -3.76 -3.15
C TYR A 9 4.21 -3.85 -1.62
N ASP A 10 4.01 -2.72 -0.94
CA ASP A 10 4.02 -2.66 0.52
C ASP A 10 2.62 -2.86 1.14
N PRO A 11 2.52 -3.20 2.43
CA PRO A 11 1.25 -3.57 3.05
C PRO A 11 0.35 -2.39 3.46
N ARG A 12 0.77 -1.14 3.24
CA ARG A 12 0.05 0.04 3.72
C ARG A 12 -1.26 0.29 2.97
N LEU A 13 -1.20 0.32 1.63
CA LEU A 13 -2.37 0.42 0.75
C LEU A 13 -2.29 -0.70 -0.29
N VAL A 14 -3.26 -1.59 -0.32
CA VAL A 14 -3.14 -2.89 -0.97
C VAL A 14 -4.18 -3.10 -2.07
N TRP A 15 -5.43 -2.80 -1.80
CA TRP A 15 -6.53 -3.22 -2.67
C TRP A 15 -6.47 -2.62 -4.06
N ASN A 16 -6.06 -1.36 -4.17
CA ASN A 16 -5.91 -0.71 -5.46
C ASN A 16 -4.82 -1.40 -6.31
N THR A 17 -3.69 -1.72 -5.68
CA THR A 17 -2.59 -2.43 -6.35
C THR A 17 -3.03 -3.82 -6.80
N LEU A 18 -3.68 -4.59 -5.91
CA LEU A 18 -4.17 -5.92 -6.25
C LEU A 18 -5.17 -5.88 -7.40
N TYR A 19 -6.14 -4.97 -7.36
CA TYR A 19 -7.12 -4.80 -8.43
C TYR A 19 -6.47 -4.55 -9.80
N MET A 20 -5.42 -3.74 -9.84
CA MET A 20 -4.72 -3.41 -11.09
C MET A 20 -3.79 -4.54 -11.55
N VAL A 21 -3.21 -5.29 -10.64
CA VAL A 21 -2.14 -6.26 -10.94
C VAL A 21 -2.67 -7.68 -11.14
N GLU A 22 -3.69 -8.11 -10.40
CA GLU A 22 -4.16 -9.51 -10.41
C GLU A 22 -4.57 -10.04 -11.78
N SER A 23 -5.02 -9.17 -12.68
CA SER A 23 -5.37 -9.56 -14.05
C SER A 23 -4.18 -9.56 -15.03
N LEU A 24 -3.06 -8.96 -14.67
CA LEU A 24 -1.95 -8.68 -15.56
C LEU A 24 -0.61 -9.26 -15.10
N GLY A 25 -0.44 -9.51 -13.81
CA GLY A 25 0.83 -9.93 -13.22
C GLY A 25 0.68 -10.72 -11.93
N ILE A 26 1.79 -10.96 -11.26
CA ILE A 26 1.87 -11.71 -10.01
C ILE A 26 2.24 -10.74 -8.87
N PRO A 27 1.29 -10.40 -7.97
CA PRO A 27 1.57 -9.49 -6.88
C PRO A 27 2.25 -10.21 -5.71
N PHE A 28 3.36 -9.65 -5.21
CA PHE A 28 4.02 -10.07 -3.97
C PHE A 28 4.14 -8.91 -2.98
N GLN A 29 3.81 -9.18 -1.74
CA GLN A 29 3.92 -8.18 -0.68
C GLN A 29 5.28 -8.23 -0.01
N SER A 30 5.89 -7.07 0.22
CA SER A 30 7.14 -6.91 0.96
C SER A 30 6.97 -5.92 2.11
N LYS A 31 7.77 -6.05 3.14
CA LYS A 31 7.92 -5.01 4.15
C LYS A 31 8.38 -3.71 3.50
N ALA A 32 7.86 -2.57 3.98
CA ALA A 32 8.25 -1.25 3.49
C ALA A 32 9.73 -0.93 3.81
N GLY A 33 10.40 -0.27 2.88
CA GLY A 33 11.79 0.18 3.01
C GLY A 33 12.71 -0.38 1.92
N HIS A 34 13.61 0.49 1.45
CA HIS A 34 14.48 0.23 0.28
C HIS A 34 15.21 -1.12 0.30
N ALA A 35 15.76 -1.51 1.46
CA ALA A 35 16.52 -2.77 1.57
C ALA A 35 15.60 -3.98 1.34
N PHE A 36 14.47 -4.02 2.03
CA PHE A 36 13.50 -5.12 1.95
C PHE A 36 12.87 -5.23 0.56
N ILE A 37 12.47 -4.10 -0.01
CA ILE A 37 11.89 -4.06 -1.36
C ILE A 37 12.89 -4.57 -2.39
N LYS A 38 14.14 -4.07 -2.37
CA LYS A 38 15.18 -4.49 -3.33
C LYS A 38 15.59 -5.94 -3.17
N GLU A 39 15.64 -6.45 -1.93
CA GLU A 39 15.89 -7.86 -1.64
C GLU A 39 14.76 -8.71 -2.25
N LYS A 40 13.51 -8.38 -1.93
CA LYS A 40 12.34 -9.10 -2.43
C LYS A 40 12.24 -9.06 -3.96
N MET A 41 12.53 -7.92 -4.58
CA MET A 41 12.57 -7.82 -6.05
C MET A 41 13.58 -8.77 -6.68
N ARG A 42 14.76 -8.94 -6.07
CA ARG A 42 15.78 -9.88 -6.58
C ARG A 42 15.39 -11.33 -6.37
N GLU A 43 14.82 -11.66 -5.23
CA GLU A 43 14.32 -13.00 -4.93
C GLU A 43 13.27 -13.47 -5.94
N GLU A 44 12.30 -12.60 -6.24
CA GLU A 44 11.18 -12.89 -7.11
C GLU A 44 11.43 -12.51 -8.59
N ASN A 45 12.64 -11.99 -8.91
CA ASN A 45 12.96 -11.40 -10.22
C ASN A 45 11.90 -10.37 -10.67
N ALA A 46 11.36 -9.60 -9.75
CA ALA A 46 10.26 -8.70 -10.01
C ALA A 46 10.66 -7.55 -10.94
N ILE A 47 9.80 -7.23 -11.90
CA ILE A 47 10.06 -6.16 -12.88
C ILE A 47 9.94 -4.76 -12.25
N TYR A 48 9.04 -4.64 -11.29
CA TYR A 48 8.67 -3.36 -10.68
C TYR A 48 8.33 -3.53 -9.21
N ALA A 49 8.59 -2.48 -8.42
CA ALA A 49 8.04 -2.36 -7.09
C ALA A 49 7.59 -0.92 -6.80
N GLY A 50 6.53 -0.79 -6.02
CA GLY A 50 6.00 0.49 -5.58
C GLY A 50 5.76 0.54 -4.08
N GLU A 51 6.10 1.67 -3.47
CA GLU A 51 5.76 1.98 -2.08
C GLU A 51 4.75 3.14 -2.02
N MET A 52 3.86 3.10 -1.04
CA MET A 52 2.92 4.19 -0.77
C MET A 52 3.63 5.53 -0.53
N SER A 53 4.88 5.49 -0.06
CA SER A 53 5.73 6.68 0.15
C SER A 53 6.24 7.34 -1.14
N GLY A 54 5.89 6.81 -2.33
CA GLY A 54 6.30 7.38 -3.61
C GLY A 54 7.70 6.96 -4.06
N HIS A 55 8.19 5.82 -3.59
CA HIS A 55 9.39 5.16 -4.11
C HIS A 55 8.99 4.09 -5.12
N TYR A 56 9.68 4.09 -6.27
CA TYR A 56 9.37 3.21 -7.40
C TYR A 56 10.66 2.59 -7.92
N TYR A 57 10.71 1.25 -7.91
CA TYR A 57 11.91 0.47 -8.21
C TYR A 57 11.72 -0.31 -9.50
N PHE A 58 12.76 -0.41 -10.31
CA PHE A 58 12.73 -1.06 -11.62
C PHE A 58 13.86 -2.06 -11.77
N ARG A 59 13.54 -3.29 -12.20
CA ARG A 59 14.53 -4.35 -12.48
C ARG A 59 15.56 -3.86 -13.49
N ASP A 60 15.12 -3.27 -14.58
CA ASP A 60 15.98 -2.79 -15.67
C ASP A 60 16.81 -1.56 -15.27
N PHE A 61 16.50 -0.94 -14.15
CA PHE A 61 17.33 0.08 -13.50
C PHE A 61 18.07 -0.49 -12.28
N SER A 62 18.55 -1.73 -12.39
CA SER A 62 19.30 -2.44 -11.33
C SER A 62 18.57 -2.50 -9.99
N TYR A 63 17.25 -2.62 -10.00
CA TYR A 63 16.37 -2.56 -8.82
C TYR A 63 16.50 -1.26 -8.04
N CYS A 64 16.93 -0.19 -8.70
CA CYS A 64 17.05 1.12 -8.06
C CYS A 64 15.75 1.90 -8.09
N ASP A 65 15.58 2.74 -7.07
CA ASP A 65 14.50 3.71 -6.99
C ASP A 65 14.70 4.84 -8.00
N SER A 66 13.65 5.25 -8.66
CA SER A 66 13.65 6.39 -9.58
C SER A 66 12.28 7.09 -9.58
N GLY A 67 12.28 8.38 -9.34
CA GLY A 67 11.10 9.21 -9.53
C GLY A 67 10.91 9.66 -10.99
N MET A 68 11.96 9.63 -11.79
CA MET A 68 11.93 10.10 -13.18
C MET A 68 11.28 9.08 -14.13
N ILE A 69 11.55 7.79 -13.93
CA ILE A 69 11.00 6.72 -14.79
C ILE A 69 9.46 6.71 -14.71
N PRO A 70 8.83 6.63 -13.51
CA PRO A 70 7.37 6.64 -13.42
C PRO A 70 6.76 7.96 -13.91
N TRP A 71 7.45 9.08 -13.73
CA TRP A 71 6.99 10.36 -14.27
C TRP A 71 6.93 10.34 -15.80
N LEU A 72 7.96 9.84 -16.48
CA LEU A 72 7.98 9.71 -17.92
C LEU A 72 6.89 8.74 -18.44
N ILE A 73 6.75 7.58 -17.82
CA ILE A 73 5.71 6.60 -18.14
C ILE A 73 4.31 7.23 -17.99
N LEU A 74 4.11 8.00 -16.92
CA LEU A 74 2.82 8.65 -16.68
C LEU A 74 2.49 9.71 -17.72
N VAL A 75 3.47 10.51 -18.13
CA VAL A 75 3.29 11.51 -19.20
C VAL A 75 2.96 10.82 -20.53
N ASP A 76 3.61 9.70 -20.83
CA ASP A 76 3.37 8.90 -22.02
C ASP A 76 1.92 8.35 -22.02
N ILE A 77 1.48 7.70 -20.94
CA ILE A 77 0.11 7.22 -20.80
C ILE A 77 -0.92 8.36 -20.94
N MET A 78 -0.68 9.50 -20.29
CA MET A 78 -1.58 10.67 -20.40
C MET A 78 -1.69 11.18 -21.81
N SER A 79 -0.58 11.12 -22.57
CA SER A 79 -0.55 11.53 -23.98
C SER A 79 -1.28 10.54 -24.88
N GLU A 80 -1.05 9.25 -24.71
CA GLU A 80 -1.70 8.19 -25.49
C GLU A 80 -3.21 8.17 -25.27
N GLU A 81 -3.63 8.22 -23.99
CA GLU A 81 -5.06 8.21 -23.61
C GLU A 81 -5.75 9.57 -23.80
N SER A 82 -5.00 10.63 -24.12
CA SER A 82 -5.52 12.00 -24.15
C SER A 82 -6.28 12.38 -22.86
N ALA A 83 -5.79 11.91 -21.71
CA ALA A 83 -6.45 12.02 -20.42
C ALA A 83 -5.58 12.76 -19.40
N THR A 84 -6.23 13.46 -18.47
CA THR A 84 -5.56 14.05 -17.33
C THR A 84 -5.27 12.99 -16.25
N LEU A 85 -4.25 13.21 -15.42
CA LEU A 85 -3.96 12.32 -14.29
C LEU A 85 -5.20 12.12 -13.39
N SER A 86 -5.99 13.16 -13.17
CA SER A 86 -7.20 13.08 -12.36
C SER A 86 -8.25 12.13 -12.95
N GLU A 87 -8.33 12.04 -14.27
CA GLU A 87 -9.22 11.11 -14.97
C GLU A 87 -8.70 9.69 -14.85
N LEU A 88 -7.41 9.45 -15.08
CA LEU A 88 -6.80 8.12 -14.99
C LEU A 88 -6.95 7.48 -13.61
N ILE A 89 -6.87 8.27 -12.53
CA ILE A 89 -6.94 7.74 -11.16
C ILE A 89 -8.32 7.79 -10.53
N ARG A 90 -9.33 8.34 -11.22
CA ARG A 90 -10.68 8.58 -10.69
C ARG A 90 -11.33 7.29 -10.20
N ASP A 91 -11.34 6.28 -11.02
CA ASP A 91 -12.01 5.01 -10.74
C ASP A 91 -11.35 4.28 -9.58
N CYS A 92 -10.03 4.22 -9.56
CA CYS A 92 -9.26 3.66 -8.46
C CYS A 92 -9.56 4.37 -7.13
N LYS A 93 -9.61 5.70 -7.12
CA LYS A 93 -9.95 6.49 -5.93
C LYS A 93 -11.39 6.30 -5.45
N SER A 94 -12.32 6.02 -6.35
CA SER A 94 -13.71 5.76 -6.00
C SER A 94 -13.93 4.35 -5.48
N MET A 95 -13.27 3.35 -6.08
CA MET A 95 -13.39 1.95 -5.67
C MET A 95 -12.70 1.66 -4.33
N PHE A 96 -11.54 2.28 -4.09
CA PHE A 96 -10.74 2.05 -2.89
C PHE A 96 -10.36 3.36 -2.19
N PRO A 97 -11.33 4.10 -1.61
CA PRO A 97 -11.01 5.29 -0.83
C PRO A 97 -10.11 4.94 0.35
N CYS A 98 -9.07 5.76 0.54
CA CYS A 98 -8.09 5.59 1.60
C CYS A 98 -7.92 6.85 2.44
N SER A 99 -7.44 6.66 3.69
CA SER A 99 -7.20 7.77 4.63
C SER A 99 -5.94 8.57 4.32
N GLY A 100 -5.02 7.99 3.53
CA GLY A 100 -3.63 8.40 3.57
C GLY A 100 -2.96 7.96 4.88
N GLU A 101 -1.71 8.36 5.10
CA GLU A 101 -0.99 8.05 6.34
C GLU A 101 -1.38 9.02 7.45
N ILE A 102 -1.81 8.49 8.58
CA ILE A 102 -2.17 9.24 9.80
C ILE A 102 -1.15 8.90 10.88
N ASN A 103 -0.52 9.92 11.43
CA ASN A 103 0.44 9.79 12.51
C ASN A 103 -0.26 9.97 13.87
N LEU A 104 -0.08 9.00 14.77
CA LEU A 104 -0.66 8.98 16.10
C LEU A 104 0.47 8.96 17.12
N GLU A 105 0.55 9.97 17.96
CA GLU A 105 1.51 10.01 19.07
C GLU A 105 1.07 9.02 20.15
N VAL A 106 1.98 8.14 20.55
CA VAL A 106 1.72 7.12 21.58
C VAL A 106 2.93 6.96 22.50
N ASN A 107 2.69 6.69 23.78
CA ASN A 107 3.76 6.43 24.74
C ASN A 107 4.33 5.01 24.66
N ASP A 108 3.51 4.06 24.19
CA ASP A 108 3.86 2.65 24.06
C ASP A 108 3.36 2.12 22.72
N ILE A 109 4.27 2.06 21.75
CA ILE A 109 3.98 1.58 20.40
C ILE A 109 3.55 0.11 20.42
N PHE A 110 4.31 -0.73 21.11
CA PHE A 110 4.07 -2.17 21.12
C PHE A 110 2.76 -2.52 21.82
N GLY A 111 2.53 -2.00 23.00
CA GLY A 111 1.28 -2.22 23.75
C GLY A 111 0.05 -1.66 23.03
N SER A 112 0.20 -0.56 22.28
CA SER A 112 -0.88 0.00 21.47
C SER A 112 -1.23 -0.90 20.29
N LEU A 113 -0.22 -1.43 19.57
CA LEU A 113 -0.43 -2.40 18.49
C LEU A 113 -1.12 -3.67 18.99
N GLU A 114 -0.68 -4.22 20.12
CA GLU A 114 -1.30 -5.41 20.73
C GLU A 114 -2.75 -5.16 21.16
N LYS A 115 -3.06 -4.01 21.74
CA LYS A 115 -4.44 -3.64 22.08
C LYS A 115 -5.34 -3.59 20.86
N VAL A 116 -4.89 -2.94 19.78
CA VAL A 116 -5.64 -2.86 18.52
C VAL A 116 -5.82 -4.24 17.91
N LYS A 117 -4.75 -5.04 17.84
CA LYS A 117 -4.79 -6.41 17.34
C LYS A 117 -5.82 -7.24 18.12
N ASN A 118 -5.74 -7.27 19.44
CA ASN A 118 -6.65 -8.05 20.29
C ASN A 118 -8.11 -7.62 20.13
N ARG A 119 -8.36 -6.32 19.98
CA ARG A 119 -9.72 -5.79 19.82
C ARG A 119 -10.38 -6.22 18.51
N PHE A 120 -9.61 -6.31 17.43
CA PHE A 120 -10.16 -6.49 16.09
C PHE A 120 -9.94 -7.87 15.48
N SER A 121 -9.05 -8.70 16.03
CA SER A 121 -8.66 -10.01 15.47
C SER A 121 -9.83 -10.96 15.27
N SER A 122 -10.79 -11.00 16.19
CA SER A 122 -11.91 -11.96 16.15
C SER A 122 -12.88 -11.70 14.98
N SER A 123 -12.88 -10.48 14.45
CA SER A 123 -13.75 -10.09 13.32
C SER A 123 -12.99 -9.95 11.99
N ALA A 124 -11.66 -10.06 12.02
CA ALA A 124 -10.84 -9.97 10.82
C ALA A 124 -10.90 -11.24 9.98
N ARG A 125 -10.95 -11.09 8.65
CA ARG A 125 -10.83 -12.19 7.67
C ARG A 125 -9.38 -12.65 7.50
N SER A 126 -8.45 -11.70 7.54
CA SER A 126 -7.02 -11.99 7.50
C SER A 126 -6.24 -11.06 8.41
N ILE A 127 -5.11 -11.57 8.91
CA ILE A 127 -4.19 -10.83 9.79
C ILE A 127 -2.78 -11.08 9.28
N SER A 128 -2.02 -10.00 9.06
CA SER A 128 -0.61 -10.06 8.70
C SER A 128 0.22 -9.24 9.69
N SER A 129 1.41 -9.73 9.99
CA SER A 129 2.41 -9.03 10.81
C SER A 129 3.69 -8.74 10.02
N LEU A 130 3.58 -8.61 8.71
CA LEU A 130 4.72 -8.38 7.82
C LEU A 130 5.40 -7.04 8.10
N ASP A 131 4.60 -5.97 8.30
CA ASP A 131 5.09 -4.63 8.63
C ASP A 131 4.10 -3.96 9.61
N GLY A 132 4.37 -4.09 10.91
CA GLY A 132 3.40 -3.78 11.94
C GLY A 132 2.26 -4.80 11.97
N ILE A 133 1.02 -4.33 11.98
CA ILE A 133 -0.17 -5.17 11.88
C ILE A 133 -1.05 -4.70 10.71
N SER A 134 -1.50 -5.66 9.91
CA SER A 134 -2.54 -5.43 8.91
C SER A 134 -3.72 -6.34 9.22
N LEU A 135 -4.90 -5.76 9.34
CA LEU A 135 -6.14 -6.52 9.50
C LEU A 135 -7.09 -6.19 8.34
N GLU A 136 -7.62 -7.23 7.74
CA GLU A 136 -8.56 -7.14 6.64
C GLU A 136 -9.92 -7.69 7.05
N PHE A 137 -10.96 -6.95 6.71
CA PHE A 137 -12.36 -7.29 6.93
C PHE A 137 -13.07 -7.45 5.57
N GLU A 138 -14.38 -7.56 5.56
CA GLU A 138 -15.14 -7.74 4.33
C GLU A 138 -14.99 -6.59 3.34
N ASP A 139 -15.12 -5.36 3.83
CA ASP A 139 -15.23 -4.15 3.03
C ASP A 139 -14.35 -2.98 3.50
N TRP A 140 -13.43 -3.24 4.43
CA TRP A 140 -12.41 -2.31 4.87
C TRP A 140 -11.18 -3.06 5.39
N ARG A 141 -10.06 -2.39 5.42
CA ARG A 141 -8.82 -2.89 6.03
C ARG A 141 -8.01 -1.73 6.61
N PHE A 142 -7.05 -2.08 7.45
CA PHE A 142 -6.04 -1.13 7.88
C PHE A 142 -4.67 -1.78 8.00
N ASN A 143 -3.63 -0.96 7.88
CA ASN A 143 -2.29 -1.24 8.34
C ASN A 143 -1.93 -0.23 9.43
N MET A 144 -1.36 -0.71 10.53
CA MET A 144 -0.84 0.11 11.61
C MET A 144 0.56 -0.37 11.99
N ARG A 145 1.53 0.54 11.97
CA ARG A 145 2.93 0.20 12.25
C ARG A 145 3.60 1.29 13.08
N GLY A 146 4.64 0.92 13.82
CA GLY A 146 5.50 1.89 14.49
C GLY A 146 6.37 2.67 13.48
N SER A 147 6.64 3.92 13.76
CA SER A 147 7.73 4.64 13.12
C SER A 147 9.08 4.09 13.59
N ASN A 148 10.06 4.01 12.70
CA ASN A 148 11.41 3.57 13.06
C ASN A 148 12.25 4.67 13.73
N THR A 149 11.80 5.92 13.65
CA THR A 149 12.58 7.09 14.07
C THR A 149 11.91 7.94 15.12
N GLU A 150 10.61 7.75 15.35
CA GLU A 150 9.79 8.58 16.23
C GLU A 150 8.82 7.71 17.05
N SER A 151 8.36 8.23 18.19
CA SER A 151 7.35 7.56 19.02
C SER A 151 5.95 7.74 18.45
N LEU A 152 5.76 7.26 17.22
CA LEU A 152 4.53 7.41 16.47
C LEU A 152 4.04 6.06 15.94
N LEU A 153 2.73 5.87 15.96
CA LEU A 153 2.05 4.87 15.13
C LEU A 153 1.61 5.52 13.81
N ARG A 154 1.81 4.83 12.71
CA ARG A 154 1.36 5.21 11.38
C ARG A 154 0.21 4.32 10.97
N LEU A 155 -0.93 4.93 10.72
CA LEU A 155 -2.17 4.27 10.37
C LEU A 155 -2.54 4.57 8.92
N ASN A 156 -2.91 3.54 8.17
CA ASN A 156 -3.51 3.64 6.84
C ASN A 156 -4.80 2.80 6.83
N VAL A 157 -5.89 3.38 6.36
CA VAL A 157 -7.20 2.73 6.27
C VAL A 157 -7.69 2.76 4.83
N GLU A 158 -8.19 1.65 4.33
CA GLU A 158 -8.86 1.52 3.04
C GLU A 158 -10.28 0.97 3.23
N ALA A 159 -11.20 1.35 2.36
CA ALA A 159 -12.52 0.75 2.28
C ALA A 159 -12.90 0.48 0.83
N LYS A 160 -13.81 -0.48 0.59
CA LYS A 160 -14.39 -0.73 -0.73
C LYS A 160 -15.54 0.22 -0.97
N GLU A 161 -15.49 0.98 -2.06
CA GLU A 161 -16.58 1.80 -2.61
C GLU A 161 -17.21 2.87 -1.67
N SER A 162 -16.74 2.96 -0.41
CA SER A 162 -17.37 3.86 0.57
C SER A 162 -16.35 4.74 1.30
N ARG A 163 -16.32 6.01 0.89
CA ARG A 163 -15.51 7.01 1.58
C ARG A 163 -16.01 7.30 3.01
N ASP A 164 -17.30 7.17 3.25
CA ASP A 164 -17.86 7.40 4.58
C ASP A 164 -17.51 6.26 5.54
N LYS A 165 -17.53 5.02 5.05
CA LYS A 165 -17.02 3.88 5.80
C LYS A 165 -15.52 4.03 6.13
N MET A 166 -14.70 4.40 5.15
CA MET A 166 -13.29 4.66 5.40
C MET A 166 -13.11 5.70 6.51
N LYS A 167 -13.85 6.82 6.49
CA LYS A 167 -13.80 7.84 7.55
C LYS A 167 -14.29 7.32 8.90
N GLU A 168 -15.37 6.54 8.92
CA GLU A 168 -15.92 5.91 10.15
C GLU A 168 -14.86 5.00 10.78
N LYS A 169 -14.26 4.11 9.99
CA LYS A 169 -13.24 3.16 10.48
C LYS A 169 -11.95 3.86 10.89
N THR A 170 -11.58 4.93 10.19
CA THR A 170 -10.47 5.79 10.62
C THR A 170 -10.74 6.38 12.00
N LYS A 171 -11.92 6.98 12.24
CA LYS A 171 -12.28 7.52 13.56
C LYS A 171 -12.33 6.48 14.68
N LEU A 172 -12.60 5.22 14.33
CA LEU A 172 -12.63 4.13 15.30
C LEU A 172 -11.24 3.71 15.77
N LEU A 173 -10.22 3.95 14.93
CA LEU A 173 -8.82 3.56 15.16
C LEU A 173 -7.96 4.69 15.74
N VAL A 174 -8.39 5.93 15.61
CA VAL A 174 -7.77 7.13 16.21
C VAL A 174 -8.36 7.38 17.60
#